data_194504bafc923dd2688f3428d1de3ac9
#
_entry.id   194504bafc923dd2688f3428d1de3ac9
#
_cell.length_a   1.000
_cell.length_b   1.000
_cell.length_c   1.000
_cell.angle_alpha   90.00
_cell.angle_beta   90.00
_cell.angle_gamma   90.00
#
_symmetry.space_group_name_H-M   'P 1'
#
loop_
_entity.id
_entity.type
_entity.pdbx_description
1 polymer ?
#
loop_
_entity_poly.entity_id
_entity_poly.type
_entity_poly.pdbx_seq_one_letter_code
_entity_poly.pdbx_strand_id
1 'polypeptide(L)'
;MRFTAFRHAAYDSPWWVFPSSRSGRFNRATQHTVQYLCLHPLGPAAEMLRHNVGPSGDPDEVILNLWTAVVDVGDVTRVDFDECANYGCTPDELVGDYYAPTQALADEVRASGASAMVVPSAALPGTQNLILFGARVLHPFLWQPLAPEEIPTGHLTDGARIAAEVASHVRWFGTDHSALRQWKRTGNYDLFDDPFATRW
;
A
#
# COMPACT_ATOMS: atom_id res chain seq x y z
N MET A 1 -15.82 -4.72 -6.62
CA MET A 1 -15.71 -3.97 -5.33
C MET A 1 -15.17 -2.57 -5.60
N ARG A 2 -15.58 -1.59 -4.78
CA ARG A 2 -15.22 -0.18 -4.96
C ARG A 2 -14.34 0.29 -3.81
N PHE A 3 -13.20 0.93 -4.12
CA PHE A 3 -12.21 1.39 -3.15
C PHE A 3 -11.83 2.84 -3.42
N THR A 4 -11.68 3.63 -2.36
CA THR A 4 -10.91 4.86 -2.41
C THR A 4 -9.44 4.48 -2.25
N ALA A 5 -8.61 4.86 -3.20
CA ALA A 5 -7.21 4.46 -3.25
C ALA A 5 -6.28 5.66 -3.44
N PHE A 6 -5.09 5.56 -2.86
CA PHE A 6 -4.11 6.63 -2.79
C PHE A 6 -2.76 6.15 -3.32
N ARG A 7 -2.03 7.06 -3.97
CA ARG A 7 -0.70 6.77 -4.51
C ARG A 7 0.17 8.02 -4.52
N HIS A 8 1.47 7.84 -4.32
CA HIS A 8 2.47 8.83 -4.70
C HIS A 8 2.87 8.64 -6.16
N ALA A 9 2.94 9.73 -6.91
CA ALA A 9 3.59 9.77 -8.22
C ALA A 9 4.06 11.19 -8.52
N ALA A 10 5.32 11.31 -8.96
CA ALA A 10 5.94 12.60 -9.31
C ALA A 10 5.65 13.04 -10.76
N TYR A 11 4.73 12.38 -11.47
CA TYR A 11 4.40 12.63 -12.86
C TYR A 11 2.88 12.66 -13.08
N ASP A 12 2.44 13.32 -14.14
CA ASP A 12 1.02 13.65 -14.41
C ASP A 12 0.13 12.48 -14.82
N SER A 13 0.67 11.28 -14.99
CA SER A 13 -0.09 10.08 -15.32
C SER A 13 0.10 8.98 -14.25
N PRO A 14 -0.34 9.21 -13.00
CA PRO A 14 -0.05 8.34 -11.86
C PRO A 14 -0.62 6.92 -12.00
N TRP A 15 -1.62 6.76 -12.85
CA TRP A 15 -2.32 5.48 -13.06
C TRP A 15 -1.77 4.67 -14.23
N TRP A 16 -0.79 5.21 -14.95
CA TRP A 16 -0.14 4.51 -16.03
C TRP A 16 1.10 3.77 -15.54
N VAL A 17 1.11 2.45 -15.66
CA VAL A 17 2.20 1.62 -15.17
C VAL A 17 2.71 0.68 -16.26
N PHE A 18 4.02 0.56 -16.33
CA PHE A 18 4.72 -0.43 -17.13
C PHE A 18 5.29 -1.53 -16.24
N PRO A 19 5.64 -2.70 -16.81
CA PRO A 19 6.40 -3.71 -16.06
C PRO A 19 7.64 -3.06 -15.43
N SER A 20 7.77 -3.19 -14.12
CA SER A 20 8.91 -2.61 -13.41
C SER A 20 10.19 -3.37 -13.74
N SER A 21 11.28 -2.65 -13.97
CA SER A 21 12.63 -3.22 -14.04
C SER A 21 13.15 -3.71 -12.69
N ARG A 22 12.46 -3.37 -11.61
CA ARG A 22 12.79 -3.77 -10.24
C ARG A 22 11.74 -4.71 -9.68
N SER A 23 12.18 -5.69 -8.91
CA SER A 23 11.28 -6.52 -8.11
C SER A 23 10.66 -5.70 -6.98
N GLY A 24 9.36 -5.87 -6.79
CA GLY A 24 8.63 -5.38 -5.63
C GLY A 24 8.10 -6.55 -4.80
N ARG A 25 7.39 -6.24 -3.73
CA ARG A 25 6.81 -7.24 -2.83
C ARG A 25 5.89 -8.24 -3.55
N PHE A 26 5.13 -7.80 -4.55
CA PHE A 26 4.12 -8.60 -5.24
C PHE A 26 4.37 -8.74 -6.74
N ASN A 27 5.57 -8.40 -7.20
CA ASN A 27 5.99 -8.61 -8.59
C ASN A 27 7.48 -8.95 -8.69
N ARG A 28 7.82 -9.82 -9.64
CA ARG A 28 9.20 -10.00 -10.07
C ARG A 28 9.52 -8.99 -11.18
N ALA A 29 10.79 -8.59 -11.25
CA ALA A 29 11.26 -7.71 -12.32
C ALA A 29 10.89 -8.24 -13.70
N THR A 30 10.38 -7.39 -14.57
CA THR A 30 10.06 -7.63 -15.98
C THR A 30 9.00 -8.68 -16.29
N GLN A 31 8.43 -9.36 -15.28
CA GLN A 31 7.48 -10.46 -15.52
C GLN A 31 6.03 -9.96 -15.60
N HIS A 32 5.58 -9.25 -14.58
CA HIS A 32 4.19 -8.82 -14.47
C HIS A 32 4.08 -7.35 -14.08
N THR A 33 3.13 -6.66 -14.68
CA THR A 33 2.78 -5.32 -14.24
C THR A 33 1.84 -5.41 -13.05
N VAL A 34 2.20 -4.70 -12.00
CA VAL A 34 1.41 -4.60 -10.77
C VAL A 34 1.36 -3.14 -10.35
N GLN A 35 0.18 -2.67 -9.97
CA GLN A 35 0.02 -1.37 -9.34
C GLN A 35 -0.16 -1.50 -7.85
N TYR A 36 0.60 -0.71 -7.12
CA TYR A 36 0.53 -0.59 -5.67
C TYR A 36 -0.26 0.67 -5.32
N LEU A 37 -1.37 0.50 -4.61
CA LEU A 37 -2.21 1.56 -4.11
C LEU A 37 -2.39 1.37 -2.61
N CYS A 38 -2.46 2.45 -1.86
CA CYS A 38 -2.78 2.43 -0.44
C CYS A 38 -4.28 2.68 -0.24
N LEU A 39 -4.89 2.02 0.73
CA LEU A 39 -6.29 2.27 1.10
C LEU A 39 -6.41 3.32 2.23
N HIS A 40 -5.29 3.87 2.67
CA HIS A 40 -5.22 4.96 3.64
C HIS A 40 -4.40 6.13 3.05
N PRO A 41 -4.82 7.39 3.22
CA PRO A 41 -4.14 8.55 2.60
C PRO A 41 -2.70 8.75 3.08
N LEU A 42 -2.35 8.35 4.31
CA LEU A 42 -0.97 8.39 4.82
C LEU A 42 -0.11 7.20 4.34
N GLY A 43 -0.71 6.18 3.74
CA GLY A 43 0.03 5.02 3.24
C GLY A 43 1.14 5.38 2.25
N PRO A 44 0.89 6.21 1.21
CA PRO A 44 1.92 6.63 0.28
C PRO A 44 3.08 7.37 0.94
N ALA A 45 2.81 8.19 1.96
CA ALA A 45 3.86 8.86 2.73
C ALA A 45 4.72 7.85 3.51
N ALA A 46 4.10 6.89 4.17
CA ALA A 46 4.80 5.83 4.90
C ALA A 46 5.69 4.98 3.97
N GLU A 47 5.19 4.60 2.79
CA GLU A 47 5.98 3.86 1.79
C GLU A 47 7.17 4.70 1.30
N MET A 48 6.97 5.99 1.02
CA MET A 48 8.03 6.88 0.58
C MET A 48 9.12 7.05 1.65
N LEU A 49 8.74 7.30 2.90
CA LEU A 49 9.68 7.40 4.03
C LEU A 49 10.48 6.12 4.18
N ARG A 50 9.79 4.97 4.26
CA ARG A 50 10.44 3.67 4.44
C ARG A 50 11.47 3.34 3.36
N HIS A 51 11.17 3.66 2.09
CA HIS A 51 12.00 3.29 0.95
C HIS A 51 13.10 4.30 0.62
N ASN A 52 12.97 5.56 1.01
CA ASN A 52 13.88 6.62 0.55
C ASN A 52 14.63 7.32 1.68
N VAL A 53 14.13 7.27 2.91
CA VAL A 53 14.71 8.06 4.03
C VAL A 53 15.37 7.15 5.07
N GLY A 54 14.63 6.13 5.53
CA GLY A 54 15.08 5.30 6.64
C GLY A 54 14.86 5.95 8.02
N PRO A 55 15.12 5.19 9.11
CA PRO A 55 14.72 5.60 10.46
C PRO A 55 15.50 6.80 11.03
N SER A 56 16.67 7.09 10.47
CA SER A 56 17.55 8.19 10.93
C SER A 56 17.57 9.39 9.98
N GLY A 57 16.84 9.31 8.86
CA GLY A 57 16.80 10.38 7.88
C GLY A 57 15.77 11.45 8.21
N ASP A 58 15.83 12.55 7.49
CA ASP A 58 14.91 13.66 7.63
C ASP A 58 13.66 13.44 6.76
N PRO A 59 12.44 13.33 7.33
CA PRO A 59 11.22 13.25 6.56
C PRO A 59 11.04 14.40 5.56
N ASP A 60 11.61 15.56 5.84
CA ASP A 60 11.55 16.73 4.96
C ASP A 60 12.33 16.57 3.64
N GLU A 61 13.17 15.55 3.52
CA GLU A 61 13.85 15.22 2.25
C GLU A 61 12.89 14.65 1.20
N VAL A 62 11.72 14.16 1.63
CA VAL A 62 10.74 13.55 0.72
C VAL A 62 9.65 14.55 0.34
N ILE A 63 9.50 14.77 -0.96
CA ILE A 63 8.37 15.52 -1.53
C ILE A 63 7.31 14.50 -1.93
N LEU A 64 6.11 14.67 -1.41
CA LEU A 64 4.96 13.81 -1.67
C LEU A 64 3.98 14.49 -2.62
N ASN A 65 3.70 13.88 -3.77
CA ASN A 65 2.57 14.23 -4.61
C ASN A 65 1.52 13.12 -4.43
N LEU A 66 0.45 13.44 -3.72
CA LEU A 66 -0.61 12.49 -3.41
C LEU A 66 -1.70 12.51 -4.48
N TRP A 67 -1.92 11.35 -5.07
CA TRP A 67 -2.99 11.12 -6.03
C TRP A 67 -4.03 10.20 -5.44
N THR A 68 -5.29 10.47 -5.74
CA THR A 68 -6.40 9.65 -5.27
C THR A 68 -7.36 9.31 -6.39
N ALA A 69 -8.03 8.16 -6.26
CA ALA A 69 -9.07 7.76 -7.17
C ALA A 69 -10.07 6.81 -6.48
N VAL A 70 -11.27 6.79 -6.99
CA VAL A 70 -12.20 5.68 -6.74
C VAL A 70 -11.92 4.61 -7.78
N VAL A 71 -11.55 3.42 -7.30
CA VAL A 71 -11.20 2.27 -8.15
C VAL A 71 -12.31 1.23 -8.03
N ASP A 72 -12.86 0.82 -9.17
CA ASP A 72 -13.84 -0.27 -9.23
C ASP A 72 -13.18 -1.53 -9.77
N VAL A 73 -13.16 -2.58 -8.96
CA VAL A 73 -12.46 -3.85 -9.26
C VAL A 73 -13.45 -5.00 -9.15
N GLY A 74 -13.45 -5.90 -10.13
CA GLY A 74 -14.30 -7.09 -10.17
C GLY A 74 -13.91 -8.10 -9.10
N ASP A 75 -13.00 -8.99 -9.43
CA ASP A 75 -12.60 -10.11 -8.57
C ASP A 75 -11.41 -9.68 -7.70
N VAL A 76 -11.68 -9.54 -6.41
CA VAL A 76 -10.70 -9.12 -5.40
C VAL A 76 -10.52 -10.21 -4.37
N THR A 77 -9.30 -10.70 -4.22
CA THR A 77 -8.91 -11.61 -3.14
C THR A 77 -8.42 -10.79 -1.95
N ARG A 78 -8.94 -11.06 -0.76
CA ARG A 78 -8.39 -10.53 0.49
C ARG A 78 -7.44 -11.56 1.07
N VAL A 79 -6.25 -11.11 1.44
CA VAL A 79 -5.24 -11.96 2.08
C VAL A 79 -4.74 -11.21 3.31
N ASP A 80 -5.21 -11.63 4.46
CA ASP A 80 -4.77 -11.11 5.75
C ASP A 80 -3.91 -12.16 6.48
N PHE A 81 -3.56 -11.91 7.72
CA PHE A 81 -2.73 -12.80 8.55
C PHE A 81 -3.37 -14.19 8.73
N ASP A 82 -4.71 -14.26 8.75
CA ASP A 82 -5.44 -15.52 8.87
C ASP A 82 -5.48 -16.33 7.56
N GLU A 83 -5.49 -15.66 6.40
CA GLU A 83 -5.66 -16.30 5.10
C GLU A 83 -4.36 -16.58 4.36
N CYS A 84 -3.25 -15.91 4.70
CA CYS A 84 -2.00 -15.98 3.93
C CYS A 84 -1.43 -17.41 3.84
N ALA A 85 -1.69 -18.26 4.82
CA ALA A 85 -1.28 -19.66 4.82
C ALA A 85 -1.92 -20.46 3.67
N ASN A 86 -3.11 -20.09 3.21
CA ASN A 86 -3.79 -20.72 2.08
C ASN A 86 -3.03 -20.52 0.75
N TYR A 87 -2.10 -19.56 0.72
CA TYR A 87 -1.27 -19.20 -0.43
C TYR A 87 0.22 -19.50 -0.17
N GLY A 88 0.53 -20.37 0.80
CA GLY A 88 1.91 -20.77 1.12
C GLY A 88 2.78 -19.68 1.71
N CYS A 89 2.19 -18.65 2.33
CA CYS A 89 2.88 -17.52 2.94
C CYS A 89 2.55 -17.46 4.43
N THR A 90 3.53 -17.22 5.26
CA THR A 90 3.31 -17.00 6.70
C THR A 90 2.96 -15.53 6.98
N PRO A 91 2.30 -15.22 8.13
CA PRO A 91 2.02 -13.84 8.53
C PRO A 91 3.28 -12.97 8.62
N ASP A 92 4.42 -13.54 9.05
CA ASP A 92 5.70 -12.83 9.10
C ASP A 92 6.24 -12.49 7.71
N GLU A 93 6.12 -13.42 6.77
CA GLU A 93 6.54 -13.21 5.39
C GLU A 93 5.63 -12.20 4.67
N LEU A 94 4.31 -12.20 4.98
CA LEU A 94 3.35 -11.31 4.34
C LEU A 94 3.73 -9.83 4.49
N VAL A 95 4.25 -9.44 5.65
CA VAL A 95 4.70 -8.06 5.94
C VAL A 95 6.21 -7.95 6.12
N GLY A 96 6.95 -9.04 5.96
CA GLY A 96 8.41 -9.13 6.10
C GLY A 96 9.18 -8.34 5.03
N ASP A 97 10.49 -8.34 5.10
CA ASP A 97 11.36 -7.57 4.19
C ASP A 97 11.94 -8.42 3.05
N TYR A 98 11.73 -9.73 3.11
CA TYR A 98 12.09 -10.67 2.04
C TYR A 98 10.87 -10.95 1.16
N TYR A 99 10.97 -10.68 -0.14
CA TYR A 99 9.80 -10.61 -1.03
C TYR A 99 9.45 -11.91 -1.76
N ALA A 100 10.32 -12.93 -1.76
CA ALA A 100 10.05 -14.14 -2.53
C ALA A 100 8.74 -14.86 -2.13
N PRO A 101 8.38 -15.00 -0.83
CA PRO A 101 7.10 -15.61 -0.45
C PRO A 101 5.89 -14.80 -0.92
N THR A 102 5.93 -13.47 -0.80
CA THR A 102 4.83 -12.60 -1.22
C THR A 102 4.71 -12.49 -2.74
N GLN A 103 5.80 -12.66 -3.48
CA GLN A 103 5.78 -12.79 -4.94
C GLN A 103 5.11 -14.11 -5.37
N ALA A 104 5.41 -15.23 -4.67
CA ALA A 104 4.75 -16.50 -4.92
C ALA A 104 3.25 -16.43 -4.60
N LEU A 105 2.89 -15.85 -3.45
CA LEU A 105 1.49 -15.58 -3.08
C LEU A 105 0.77 -14.77 -4.17
N ALA A 106 1.39 -13.72 -4.69
CA ALA A 106 0.79 -12.91 -5.75
C ALA A 106 0.60 -13.68 -7.06
N ASP A 107 1.50 -14.61 -7.37
CA ASP A 107 1.37 -15.48 -8.54
C ASP A 107 0.18 -16.45 -8.38
N GLU A 108 0.00 -17.05 -7.21
CA GLU A 108 -1.14 -17.93 -6.91
C GLU A 108 -2.47 -17.17 -6.96
N VAL A 109 -2.54 -15.98 -6.34
CA VAL A 109 -3.75 -15.16 -6.40
C VAL A 109 -4.07 -14.74 -7.84
N ARG A 110 -3.07 -14.40 -8.63
CA ARG A 110 -3.26 -14.07 -10.06
C ARG A 110 -3.71 -15.30 -10.85
N ALA A 111 -3.14 -16.48 -10.58
CA ALA A 111 -3.51 -17.72 -11.26
C ALA A 111 -4.96 -18.14 -10.96
N SER A 112 -5.52 -17.75 -9.82
CA SER A 112 -6.94 -17.96 -9.51
C SER A 112 -7.91 -17.09 -10.32
N GLY A 113 -7.39 -16.14 -11.13
CA GLY A 113 -8.17 -15.23 -11.96
C GLY A 113 -8.54 -13.91 -11.28
N ALA A 114 -8.03 -13.65 -10.08
CA ALA A 114 -8.27 -12.38 -9.40
C ALA A 114 -7.67 -11.19 -10.17
N SER A 115 -8.41 -10.10 -10.25
CA SER A 115 -7.97 -8.84 -10.85
C SER A 115 -7.15 -8.00 -9.87
N ALA A 116 -7.32 -8.24 -8.59
CA ALA A 116 -6.63 -7.52 -7.52
C ALA A 116 -6.55 -8.35 -6.24
N MET A 117 -5.70 -7.91 -5.33
CA MET A 117 -5.73 -8.38 -3.93
C MET A 117 -5.62 -7.21 -2.95
N VAL A 118 -6.20 -7.39 -1.78
CA VAL A 118 -6.07 -6.49 -0.63
C VAL A 118 -5.24 -7.20 0.43
N VAL A 119 -4.20 -6.53 0.91
CA VAL A 119 -3.23 -7.08 1.86
C VAL A 119 -2.89 -6.06 2.96
N PRO A 120 -2.41 -6.48 4.14
CA PRO A 120 -1.88 -5.57 5.14
C PRO A 120 -0.73 -4.72 4.59
N SER A 121 -0.69 -3.44 4.94
CA SER A 121 0.43 -2.57 4.60
C SER A 121 1.65 -2.93 5.43
N ALA A 122 2.76 -3.19 4.77
CA ALA A 122 4.03 -3.44 5.45
C ALA A 122 4.72 -2.16 5.95
N ALA A 123 4.31 -0.99 5.45
CA ALA A 123 4.90 0.30 5.81
C ALA A 123 4.11 1.04 6.89
N LEU A 124 2.79 0.92 6.89
CA LEU A 124 1.90 1.58 7.86
C LEU A 124 0.99 0.52 8.52
N PRO A 125 1.44 -0.11 9.63
CA PRO A 125 0.70 -1.15 10.32
C PRO A 125 -0.72 -0.70 10.71
N GLY A 126 -1.70 -1.61 10.56
CA GLY A 126 -3.11 -1.31 10.80
C GLY A 126 -3.85 -0.75 9.58
N THR A 127 -3.14 -0.52 8.47
CA THR A 127 -3.75 -0.16 7.18
C THR A 127 -3.61 -1.27 6.15
N GLN A 128 -4.22 -1.08 4.98
CA GLN A 128 -4.19 -2.06 3.88
C GLN A 128 -3.73 -1.41 2.58
N ASN A 129 -3.16 -2.23 1.71
CA ASN A 129 -2.81 -1.90 0.34
C ASN A 129 -3.71 -2.68 -0.63
N LEU A 130 -4.08 -2.03 -1.73
CA LEU A 130 -4.73 -2.63 -2.88
C LEU A 130 -3.69 -2.85 -3.97
N ILE A 131 -3.53 -4.09 -4.38
CA ILE A 131 -2.59 -4.50 -5.41
C ILE A 131 -3.39 -4.88 -6.66
N LEU A 132 -3.27 -4.09 -7.72
CA LEU A 132 -3.96 -4.36 -8.99
C LEU A 132 -3.04 -5.14 -9.93
N PHE A 133 -3.58 -6.18 -10.54
CA PHE A 133 -2.89 -7.00 -11.53
C PHE A 133 -3.21 -6.49 -12.93
N GLY A 134 -2.21 -6.02 -13.66
CA GLY A 134 -2.36 -5.55 -15.02
C GLY A 134 -1.57 -4.29 -15.34
N ALA A 135 -1.53 -3.94 -16.62
CA ALA A 135 -0.65 -2.91 -17.16
C ALA A 135 -1.09 -1.48 -16.87
N ARG A 136 -2.37 -1.26 -16.53
CA ARG A 136 -2.92 0.10 -16.39
C ARG A 136 -4.11 0.11 -15.45
N VAL A 137 -4.20 1.12 -14.60
CA VAL A 137 -5.46 1.51 -13.99
C VAL A 137 -6.10 2.53 -14.93
N LEU A 138 -6.83 2.01 -15.89
CA LEU A 138 -7.75 2.80 -16.72
C LEU A 138 -9.11 2.16 -16.57
N HIS A 139 -10.07 2.55 -17.41
CA HIS A 139 -11.27 1.76 -17.52
C HIS A 139 -10.94 0.25 -17.63
N PRO A 140 -11.58 -0.65 -16.88
CA PRO A 140 -12.72 -0.41 -15.98
C PRO A 140 -12.34 -0.09 -14.51
N PHE A 141 -11.05 -0.10 -14.14
CA PHE A 141 -10.65 0.01 -12.73
C PHE A 141 -10.79 1.41 -12.16
N LEU A 142 -10.42 2.43 -12.94
CA LEU A 142 -10.53 3.82 -12.50
C LEU A 142 -11.95 4.33 -12.78
N TRP A 143 -12.70 4.59 -11.72
CA TRP A 143 -14.05 5.15 -11.84
C TRP A 143 -14.01 6.66 -12.08
N GLN A 144 -13.44 7.38 -11.15
CA GLN A 144 -13.20 8.81 -11.23
C GLN A 144 -12.12 9.24 -10.22
N PRO A 145 -11.36 10.29 -10.48
CA PRO A 145 -10.58 10.95 -9.45
C PRO A 145 -11.49 11.52 -8.37
N LEU A 146 -11.02 11.50 -7.12
CA LEU A 146 -11.70 12.22 -6.05
C LEU A 146 -11.47 13.73 -6.21
N ALA A 147 -12.48 14.53 -5.90
CA ALA A 147 -12.30 15.95 -5.77
C ALA A 147 -11.45 16.27 -4.52
N PRO A 148 -10.62 17.31 -4.54
CA PRO A 148 -9.80 17.68 -3.39
C PRO A 148 -10.58 17.84 -2.10
N GLU A 149 -11.83 18.32 -2.18
CA GLU A 149 -12.73 18.53 -1.04
C GLU A 149 -13.20 17.22 -0.38
N GLU A 150 -13.09 16.10 -1.09
CA GLU A 150 -13.43 14.77 -0.57
C GLU A 150 -12.28 14.14 0.22
N ILE A 151 -11.12 14.79 0.27
CA ILE A 151 -9.94 14.32 0.97
C ILE A 151 -9.63 15.31 2.07
N PRO A 152 -9.40 14.79 3.27
CA PRO A 152 -9.02 15.63 4.40
C PRO A 152 -7.76 16.48 4.11
N THR A 153 -7.84 17.78 4.37
CA THR A 153 -6.76 18.72 3.99
C THR A 153 -5.40 18.40 4.62
N GLY A 154 -5.38 17.77 5.80
CA GLY A 154 -4.16 17.28 6.44
C GLY A 154 -3.45 16.14 5.69
N HIS A 155 -4.17 15.50 4.76
CA HIS A 155 -3.65 14.41 3.94
C HIS A 155 -3.33 14.83 2.50
N LEU A 156 -3.80 16.01 2.09
CA LEU A 156 -3.51 16.54 0.75
C LEU A 156 -2.10 17.09 0.68
N THR A 157 -1.39 16.69 -0.36
CA THR A 157 -0.09 17.29 -0.67
C THR A 157 0.06 17.49 -2.17
N ASP A 158 0.56 18.64 -2.54
CA ASP A 158 1.03 18.98 -3.88
C ASP A 158 2.48 19.45 -3.76
N GLY A 159 3.41 18.51 -3.86
CA GLY A 159 4.83 18.76 -3.60
C GLY A 159 5.14 19.16 -2.15
N ALA A 160 4.27 18.82 -1.21
CA ALA A 160 4.45 19.14 0.19
C ALA A 160 5.39 18.18 0.92
N ARG A 161 5.92 18.63 2.05
CA ARG A 161 6.75 17.83 2.94
C ARG A 161 5.88 16.90 3.76
N ILE A 162 6.41 15.72 4.08
CA ILE A 162 5.73 14.77 4.96
C ILE A 162 5.87 15.26 6.41
N ALA A 163 4.75 15.31 7.13
CA ALA A 163 4.78 15.68 8.54
C ALA A 163 5.61 14.68 9.36
N ALA A 164 6.42 15.18 10.28
CA ALA A 164 7.31 14.36 11.10
C ALA A 164 6.56 13.32 11.95
N GLU A 165 5.31 13.62 12.34
CA GLU A 165 4.44 12.70 13.07
C GLU A 165 4.18 11.41 12.30
N VAL A 166 4.11 11.45 10.96
CA VAL A 166 3.92 10.26 10.12
C VAL A 166 5.09 9.29 10.29
N ALA A 167 6.31 9.79 10.42
CA ALA A 167 7.51 8.97 10.55
C ALA A 167 7.47 8.06 11.80
N SER A 168 6.83 8.49 12.88
CA SER A 168 6.70 7.71 14.12
C SER A 168 5.80 6.48 13.97
N HIS A 169 4.95 6.44 12.95
CA HIS A 169 4.04 5.33 12.65
C HIS A 169 4.59 4.37 11.58
N VAL A 170 5.67 4.77 10.91
CA VAL A 170 6.26 3.96 9.84
C VAL A 170 6.94 2.71 10.41
N ARG A 171 6.62 1.56 9.87
CA ARG A 171 7.42 0.36 10.09
C ARG A 171 8.64 0.39 9.16
N TRP A 172 9.81 0.59 9.73
CA TRP A 172 11.08 0.59 9.02
C TRP A 172 11.55 -0.83 8.68
N PHE A 173 12.46 -0.94 7.70
CA PHE A 173 13.10 -2.22 7.41
C PHE A 173 13.82 -2.77 8.65
N GLY A 174 13.68 -4.07 8.88
CA GLY A 174 14.30 -4.75 10.04
C GLY A 174 13.58 -4.52 11.37
N THR A 175 12.46 -3.78 11.42
CA THR A 175 11.71 -3.57 12.66
C THR A 175 10.44 -4.43 12.72
N ASP A 176 9.92 -4.60 13.94
CA ASP A 176 8.69 -5.34 14.19
C ASP A 176 7.48 -4.65 13.56
N HIS A 177 6.54 -5.46 13.08
CA HIS A 177 5.25 -4.99 12.58
C HIS A 177 4.22 -5.03 13.73
N SER A 178 3.79 -3.84 14.20
CA SER A 178 2.95 -3.74 15.40
C SER A 178 1.61 -4.48 15.27
N ALA A 179 0.92 -4.36 14.13
CA ALA A 179 -0.34 -5.07 13.91
C ALA A 179 -0.15 -6.59 13.86
N LEU A 180 0.92 -7.10 13.24
CA LEU A 180 1.24 -8.53 13.26
C LEU A 180 1.54 -9.01 14.69
N ARG A 181 2.32 -8.25 15.46
CA ARG A 181 2.61 -8.59 16.86
C ARG A 181 1.34 -8.64 17.71
N GLN A 182 0.40 -7.72 17.49
CA GLN A 182 -0.89 -7.73 18.16
C GLN A 182 -1.71 -8.94 17.74
N TRP A 183 -1.82 -9.21 16.43
CA TRP A 183 -2.52 -10.37 15.90
C TRP A 183 -1.99 -11.70 16.47
N LYS A 184 -0.68 -11.89 16.53
CA LYS A 184 -0.05 -13.08 17.14
C LYS A 184 -0.45 -13.30 18.60
N ARG A 185 -0.73 -12.22 19.32
CA ARG A 185 -1.09 -12.27 20.73
C ARG A 185 -2.59 -12.49 20.96
N THR A 186 -3.44 -11.93 20.11
CA THR A 186 -4.88 -11.82 20.36
C THR A 186 -5.76 -12.47 19.27
N GLY A 187 -5.18 -12.89 18.14
CA GLY A 187 -5.91 -13.29 16.95
C GLY A 187 -6.57 -12.12 16.20
N ASN A 188 -6.27 -10.88 16.59
CA ASN A 188 -6.83 -9.67 15.98
C ASN A 188 -5.84 -8.52 16.05
N TYR A 189 -6.08 -7.43 15.30
CA TYR A 189 -5.31 -6.20 15.41
C TYR A 189 -6.20 -4.98 15.18
N ASP A 190 -5.83 -3.86 15.79
CA ASP A 190 -6.54 -2.60 15.64
C ASP A 190 -6.22 -1.94 14.29
N LEU A 191 -7.20 -1.22 13.76
CA LEU A 191 -6.97 -0.34 12.63
C LEU A 191 -6.02 0.79 13.05
N PHE A 192 -5.34 1.35 12.07
CA PHE A 192 -4.45 2.48 12.27
C PHE A 192 -5.23 3.67 12.87
N ASP A 193 -4.74 4.17 13.99
CA ASP A 193 -5.26 5.38 14.61
C ASP A 193 -4.61 6.61 13.94
N ASP A 194 -5.37 7.25 13.06
CA ASP A 194 -4.88 8.37 12.26
C ASP A 194 -4.70 9.62 13.14
N PRO A 195 -3.48 10.09 13.35
CA PRO A 195 -3.22 11.25 14.19
C PRO A 195 -3.85 12.55 13.67
N PHE A 196 -4.30 12.55 12.44
CA PHE A 196 -4.97 13.68 11.80
C PHE A 196 -6.50 13.54 11.75
N ALA A 197 -7.07 12.40 12.13
CA ALA A 197 -8.51 12.14 12.04
C ALA A 197 -9.38 13.09 12.87
N THR A 198 -8.84 13.65 13.95
CA THR A 198 -9.55 14.58 14.85
C THR A 198 -9.47 16.03 14.43
N ARG A 199 -8.86 16.34 13.30
CA ARG A 199 -8.67 17.73 12.82
C ARG A 199 -9.71 18.17 11.79
N TRP A 200 -10.85 17.46 11.75
CA TRP A 200 -11.97 17.73 10.83
C TRP A 200 -13.18 18.32 11.52
#